data_886325ec652f551598f6c960799bfed7
#
_entry.id   886325ec652f551598f6c960799bfed7
#
_cell.length_a   1.000
_cell.length_b   1.000
_cell.length_c   1.000
_cell.angle_alpha   90.00
_cell.angle_beta   90.00
_cell.angle_gamma   90.00
#
_symmetry.space_group_name_H-M   'P 1'
#
loop_
_entity.id
_entity.type
_entity.pdbx_description
1 polymer ?
#
loop_
_entity_poly.entity_id
_entity_poly.type
_entity_poly.pdbx_seq_one_letter_code
_entity_poly.pdbx_strand_id
1 'polypeptide(L)'
;MDILHNNLDLPRIHGPTAEEVVKDIDLSGKTCLITGANSGVGLEMTRCMSARNCSVLMACRNAYAANVVRNSSDKPHLLHFYETNLASLKSVKKTSDEILSRNQNIDIVILNAGVFGLPWTLTDDGLETTFQVNYLSQYYLLMNIEKILAPNARVVFVSSESHRNIKWSMENILTPHKDILSLPEEEYTSIRAYNVSKLCGLLAMHYLGYRWLNTGKQVFSAHPGSFVKTNLCRNWWVYEALYTSMLPFSKSIRQAASTPLYCATSPDLEGLSALYYKDCERCDESELARNFHLSFRIQDLTYDLLRDRILSSDEATQVSKSTDYPVHDKHSMDDNTLISNYSG
;
A
#
# COMPACT_ATOMS: atom_id res chain seq x y z
N MET A 1 -28.96 -33.30 28.20
CA MET A 1 -28.47 -33.90 26.95
C MET A 1 -27.72 -32.81 26.23
N ASP A 2 -26.45 -32.65 26.59
CA ASP A 2 -25.55 -31.64 26.01
C ASP A 2 -24.97 -32.21 24.73
N ILE A 3 -25.36 -31.64 23.60
CA ILE A 3 -24.77 -31.98 22.30
C ILE A 3 -23.47 -31.16 22.20
N LEU A 4 -22.38 -31.86 22.45
CA LEU A 4 -21.01 -31.41 22.22
C LEU A 4 -20.85 -30.88 20.78
N HIS A 5 -20.68 -29.58 20.64
CA HIS A 5 -20.13 -29.01 19.40
C HIS A 5 -18.64 -29.37 19.37
N ASN A 6 -18.33 -30.53 18.81
CA ASN A 6 -16.99 -30.83 18.35
C ASN A 6 -16.66 -29.89 17.18
N ASN A 7 -16.00 -28.79 17.47
CA ASN A 7 -15.25 -28.06 16.45
C ASN A 7 -14.12 -28.99 15.99
N LEU A 8 -14.38 -29.77 14.97
CA LEU A 8 -13.33 -30.40 14.17
C LEU A 8 -12.52 -29.24 13.56
N ASP A 9 -11.33 -29.01 14.10
CA ASP A 9 -10.31 -28.17 13.47
C ASP A 9 -9.90 -28.82 12.15
N LEU A 10 -10.70 -28.59 11.12
CA LEU A 10 -10.31 -28.88 9.75
C LEU A 10 -9.09 -28.00 9.43
N PRO A 11 -8.05 -28.54 8.79
CA PRO A 11 -6.90 -27.75 8.42
C PRO A 11 -7.36 -26.54 7.62
N ARG A 12 -7.05 -25.31 8.12
CA ARG A 12 -7.45 -24.06 7.51
C ARG A 12 -6.67 -23.90 6.21
N ILE A 13 -7.33 -24.16 5.09
CA ILE A 13 -6.73 -24.15 3.75
C ILE A 13 -6.16 -22.77 3.38
N HIS A 14 -6.53 -21.68 4.12
CA HIS A 14 -6.23 -20.28 3.69
C HIS A 14 -5.83 -19.33 4.82
N GLY A 15 -5.33 -19.79 5.95
CA GLY A 15 -4.87 -18.93 7.06
C GLY A 15 -5.99 -18.24 7.87
N PRO A 16 -5.65 -17.36 8.81
CA PRO A 16 -6.60 -16.69 9.71
C PRO A 16 -7.45 -15.65 8.98
N THR A 17 -8.56 -15.28 9.60
CA THR A 17 -9.37 -14.13 9.20
C THR A 17 -8.82 -12.83 9.80
N ALA A 18 -9.21 -11.69 9.25
CA ALA A 18 -8.87 -10.36 9.76
C ALA A 18 -9.31 -10.18 11.23
N GLU A 19 -10.51 -10.66 11.58
CA GLU A 19 -11.04 -10.60 12.94
C GLU A 19 -10.19 -11.39 13.93
N GLU A 20 -9.76 -12.59 13.55
CA GLU A 20 -8.90 -13.44 14.38
C GLU A 20 -7.54 -12.79 14.62
N VAL A 21 -6.96 -12.15 13.60
CA VAL A 21 -5.66 -11.45 13.71
C VAL A 21 -5.72 -10.30 14.71
N VAL A 22 -6.82 -9.54 14.76
CA VAL A 22 -6.92 -8.38 15.66
C VAL A 22 -7.71 -8.69 16.94
N LYS A 23 -8.06 -9.96 17.20
CA LYS A 23 -8.99 -10.35 18.27
C LYS A 23 -8.61 -9.80 19.64
N ASP A 24 -7.35 -9.90 20.00
CA ASP A 24 -6.85 -9.56 21.33
C ASP A 24 -6.06 -8.23 21.35
N ILE A 25 -6.21 -7.42 20.26
CA ILE A 25 -5.51 -6.14 20.10
C ILE A 25 -6.46 -5.00 20.45
N ASP A 26 -6.07 -4.14 21.37
CA ASP A 26 -6.73 -2.86 21.64
C ASP A 26 -6.00 -1.72 20.89
N LEU A 27 -6.74 -1.00 20.06
CA LEU A 27 -6.24 0.13 19.28
C LEU A 27 -6.83 1.47 19.78
N SER A 28 -7.29 1.52 21.03
CA SER A 28 -7.78 2.75 21.67
C SER A 28 -6.72 3.85 21.61
N GLY A 29 -7.10 5.03 21.16
CA GLY A 29 -6.19 6.17 21.00
C GLY A 29 -5.28 6.10 19.78
N LYS A 30 -5.35 5.02 18.97
CA LYS A 30 -4.59 4.88 17.73
C LYS A 30 -5.36 5.45 16.54
N THR A 31 -4.62 6.02 15.58
CA THR A 31 -5.14 6.54 14.31
C THR A 31 -4.56 5.76 13.14
N CYS A 32 -5.44 5.24 12.28
CA CYS A 32 -5.07 4.50 11.06
C CYS A 32 -5.59 5.21 9.83
N LEU A 33 -4.72 5.47 8.83
CA LEU A 33 -5.11 5.89 7.49
C LEU A 33 -5.19 4.68 6.56
N ILE A 34 -6.33 4.52 5.88
CA ILE A 34 -6.52 3.42 4.91
C ILE A 34 -6.96 4.01 3.56
N THR A 35 -6.19 3.73 2.49
CA THR A 35 -6.61 4.06 1.13
C THR A 35 -7.56 2.99 0.58
N GLY A 36 -8.62 3.40 -0.13
CA GLY A 36 -9.65 2.47 -0.62
C GLY A 36 -10.48 1.81 0.49
N ALA A 37 -10.69 2.51 1.58
CA ALA A 37 -11.30 2.04 2.84
C ALA A 37 -12.77 1.64 2.74
N ASN A 38 -13.47 1.96 1.65
CA ASN A 38 -14.93 1.82 1.51
C ASN A 38 -15.37 0.62 0.68
N SER A 39 -14.47 -0.27 0.29
CA SER A 39 -14.81 -1.47 -0.51
C SER A 39 -13.79 -2.60 -0.32
N GLY A 40 -14.24 -3.84 -0.59
CA GLY A 40 -13.36 -5.01 -0.63
C GLY A 40 -12.51 -5.19 0.63
N VAL A 41 -11.22 -5.47 0.44
CA VAL A 41 -10.26 -5.71 1.54
C VAL A 41 -10.12 -4.47 2.44
N GLY A 42 -10.12 -3.26 1.84
CA GLY A 42 -10.04 -2.00 2.59
C GLY A 42 -11.23 -1.77 3.53
N LEU A 43 -12.44 -2.14 3.10
CA LEU A 43 -13.65 -2.08 3.94
C LEU A 43 -13.54 -3.04 5.13
N GLU A 44 -13.08 -4.27 4.89
CA GLU A 44 -12.94 -5.25 5.96
C GLU A 44 -11.88 -4.81 6.99
N MET A 45 -10.76 -4.26 6.53
CA MET A 45 -9.77 -3.66 7.43
C MET A 45 -10.36 -2.51 8.23
N THR A 46 -11.11 -1.62 7.59
CA THR A 46 -11.79 -0.49 8.26
C THR A 46 -12.72 -0.98 9.36
N ARG A 47 -13.51 -2.03 9.06
CA ARG A 47 -14.43 -2.65 10.03
C ARG A 47 -13.67 -3.23 11.23
N CYS A 48 -12.63 -4.01 10.97
CA CYS A 48 -11.83 -4.64 12.02
C CYS A 48 -11.10 -3.62 12.90
N MET A 49 -10.50 -2.59 12.29
CA MET A 49 -9.79 -1.53 13.02
C MET A 49 -10.74 -0.73 13.93
N SER A 50 -11.87 -0.29 13.40
CA SER A 50 -12.85 0.48 14.19
C SER A 50 -13.50 -0.37 15.29
N ALA A 51 -13.73 -1.66 15.07
CA ALA A 51 -14.20 -2.59 16.09
C ALA A 51 -13.24 -2.67 17.29
N ARG A 52 -11.94 -2.47 17.05
CA ARG A 52 -10.85 -2.43 18.06
C ARG A 52 -10.52 -1.02 18.56
N ASN A 53 -11.45 -0.07 18.44
CA ASN A 53 -11.37 1.30 18.94
C ASN A 53 -10.37 2.20 18.20
N CYS A 54 -9.89 1.81 17.01
CA CYS A 54 -9.03 2.65 16.18
C CYS A 54 -9.82 3.78 15.51
N SER A 55 -9.31 5.00 15.53
CA SER A 55 -9.79 6.09 14.66
C SER A 55 -9.30 5.83 13.23
N VAL A 56 -10.22 5.69 12.27
CA VAL A 56 -9.88 5.35 10.88
C VAL A 56 -10.12 6.53 9.96
N LEU A 57 -9.03 7.01 9.31
CA LEU A 57 -9.08 8.01 8.25
C LEU A 57 -9.28 7.26 6.92
N MET A 58 -10.48 7.37 6.37
CA MET A 58 -10.93 6.66 5.18
C MET A 58 -10.60 7.48 3.92
N ALA A 59 -9.43 7.29 3.32
CA ALA A 59 -9.05 7.96 2.07
C ALA A 59 -9.63 7.18 0.86
N CYS A 60 -10.74 7.67 0.30
CA CYS A 60 -11.43 7.00 -0.80
C CYS A 60 -12.22 7.98 -1.68
N ARG A 61 -12.46 7.59 -2.94
CA ARG A 61 -13.06 8.46 -3.96
C ARG A 61 -14.56 8.67 -3.81
N ASN A 62 -15.28 7.66 -3.33
CA ASN A 62 -16.75 7.66 -3.34
C ASN A 62 -17.30 8.02 -1.97
N ALA A 63 -17.74 9.28 -1.83
CA ALA A 63 -18.34 9.82 -0.60
C ALA A 63 -19.61 9.08 -0.17
N TYR A 64 -20.46 8.70 -1.14
CA TYR A 64 -21.69 7.97 -0.83
C TYR A 64 -21.38 6.61 -0.19
N ALA A 65 -20.50 5.82 -0.82
CA ALA A 65 -20.10 4.52 -0.29
C ALA A 65 -19.40 4.65 1.08
N ALA A 66 -18.58 5.69 1.29
CA ALA A 66 -17.94 5.94 2.57
C ALA A 66 -18.96 6.27 3.67
N ASN A 67 -19.97 7.07 3.35
CA ASN A 67 -21.07 7.38 4.28
C ASN A 67 -21.92 6.16 4.61
N VAL A 68 -22.17 5.27 3.64
CA VAL A 68 -22.85 3.98 3.91
C VAL A 68 -22.06 3.16 4.92
N VAL A 69 -20.72 3.03 4.72
CA VAL A 69 -19.84 2.32 5.67
C VAL A 69 -19.92 2.94 7.06
N ARG A 70 -19.80 4.27 7.15
CA ARG A 70 -19.85 4.97 8.44
C ARG A 70 -21.19 4.75 9.16
N ASN A 71 -22.29 4.89 8.44
CA ASN A 71 -23.64 4.79 9.03
C ASN A 71 -24.02 3.35 9.41
N SER A 72 -23.39 2.34 8.80
CA SER A 72 -23.58 0.94 9.16
C SER A 72 -22.62 0.43 10.24
N SER A 73 -21.72 1.28 10.71
CA SER A 73 -20.75 0.92 11.77
C SER A 73 -21.37 1.12 13.16
N ASP A 74 -21.03 0.23 14.09
CA ASP A 74 -21.36 0.38 15.52
C ASP A 74 -20.61 1.57 16.18
N LYS A 75 -19.54 2.04 15.54
CA LYS A 75 -18.68 3.15 16.02
C LYS A 75 -18.46 4.21 14.94
N PRO A 76 -19.54 4.86 14.44
CA PRO A 76 -19.45 5.81 13.32
C PRO A 76 -18.58 7.04 13.63
N HIS A 77 -18.42 7.39 14.90
CA HIS A 77 -17.58 8.49 15.35
C HIS A 77 -16.08 8.25 15.18
N LEU A 78 -15.65 6.99 15.00
CA LEU A 78 -14.26 6.63 14.72
C LEU A 78 -13.94 6.63 13.21
N LEU A 79 -14.93 6.79 12.33
CA LEU A 79 -14.75 6.73 10.89
C LEU A 79 -14.80 8.14 10.28
N HIS A 80 -13.67 8.59 9.73
CA HIS A 80 -13.50 9.93 9.15
C HIS A 80 -13.22 9.81 7.66
N PHE A 81 -14.12 10.33 6.84
CA PHE A 81 -13.99 10.30 5.39
C PHE A 81 -13.15 11.47 4.86
N TYR A 82 -12.26 11.16 3.93
CA TYR A 82 -11.48 12.10 3.12
C TYR A 82 -11.67 11.76 1.66
N GLU A 83 -12.21 12.68 0.88
CA GLU A 83 -12.39 12.50 -0.54
C GLU A 83 -11.02 12.50 -1.23
N THR A 84 -10.61 11.34 -1.73
CA THR A 84 -9.28 11.12 -2.29
C THR A 84 -9.38 10.44 -3.65
N ASN A 85 -9.11 11.17 -4.72
CA ASN A 85 -8.94 10.60 -6.05
C ASN A 85 -7.46 10.37 -6.34
N LEU A 86 -7.02 9.12 -6.27
CA LEU A 86 -5.62 8.74 -6.53
C LEU A 86 -5.20 8.89 -8.00
N ALA A 87 -6.13 9.14 -8.93
CA ALA A 87 -5.82 9.53 -10.30
C ALA A 87 -5.59 11.05 -10.47
N SER A 88 -5.41 11.79 -9.37
CA SER A 88 -5.14 13.23 -9.36
C SER A 88 -4.22 13.59 -8.21
N LEU A 89 -2.99 14.01 -8.49
CA LEU A 89 -2.04 14.48 -7.48
C LEU A 89 -2.56 15.70 -6.72
N LYS A 90 -3.32 16.56 -7.39
CA LYS A 90 -3.99 17.69 -6.73
C LYS A 90 -5.00 17.23 -5.68
N SER A 91 -5.79 16.20 -5.96
CA SER A 91 -6.71 15.60 -4.97
C SER A 91 -5.94 14.99 -3.80
N VAL A 92 -4.83 14.29 -4.06
CA VAL A 92 -3.97 13.71 -3.03
C VAL A 92 -3.38 14.79 -2.13
N LYS A 93 -2.89 15.88 -2.72
CA LYS A 93 -2.35 17.03 -1.97
C LYS A 93 -3.42 17.64 -1.05
N LYS A 94 -4.62 17.90 -1.58
CA LYS A 94 -5.76 18.40 -0.79
C LYS A 94 -6.05 17.49 0.40
N THR A 95 -6.15 16.17 0.16
CA THR A 95 -6.37 15.19 1.23
C THR A 95 -5.26 15.24 2.28
N SER A 96 -4.00 15.33 1.84
CA SER A 96 -2.86 15.44 2.75
C SER A 96 -2.97 16.67 3.64
N ASP A 97 -3.31 17.83 3.07
CA ASP A 97 -3.44 19.09 3.80
C ASP A 97 -4.59 19.05 4.82
N GLU A 98 -5.73 18.45 4.44
CA GLU A 98 -6.86 18.24 5.35
C GLU A 98 -6.48 17.32 6.52
N ILE A 99 -5.72 16.25 6.27
CA ILE A 99 -5.22 15.35 7.31
C ILE A 99 -4.24 16.09 8.24
N LEU A 100 -3.30 16.85 7.67
CA LEU A 100 -2.33 17.63 8.42
C LEU A 100 -2.99 18.66 9.34
N SER A 101 -4.09 19.27 8.89
CA SER A 101 -4.83 20.27 9.68
C SER A 101 -5.44 19.71 10.98
N ARG A 102 -5.56 18.40 11.12
CA ARG A 102 -6.07 17.78 12.36
C ARG A 102 -5.09 17.87 13.54
N ASN A 103 -3.83 18.15 13.30
CA ASN A 103 -2.78 18.20 14.34
C ASN A 103 -2.74 16.92 15.19
N GLN A 104 -2.97 15.75 14.56
CA GLN A 104 -3.02 14.45 15.22
C GLN A 104 -2.01 13.51 14.57
N ASN A 105 -1.27 12.78 15.38
CA ASN A 105 -0.34 11.77 14.87
C ASN A 105 -1.09 10.60 14.21
N ILE A 106 -0.46 9.98 13.23
CA ILE A 106 -0.91 8.76 12.58
C ILE A 106 -0.02 7.60 13.02
N ASP A 107 -0.61 6.58 13.62
CA ASP A 107 0.10 5.40 14.09
C ASP A 107 0.24 4.32 13.01
N ILE A 108 -0.73 4.24 12.11
CA ILE A 108 -0.79 3.18 11.09
C ILE A 108 -1.22 3.79 9.76
N VAL A 109 -0.52 3.41 8.68
CA VAL A 109 -0.89 3.75 7.31
C VAL A 109 -1.00 2.46 6.49
N ILE A 110 -2.16 2.21 5.87
CA ILE A 110 -2.37 1.05 4.99
C ILE A 110 -2.65 1.55 3.57
N LEU A 111 -1.66 1.42 2.70
CA LEU A 111 -1.72 1.79 1.29
C LEU A 111 -2.32 0.61 0.50
N ASN A 112 -3.65 0.53 0.51
CA ASN A 112 -4.40 -0.63 0.03
C ASN A 112 -5.08 -0.40 -1.32
N ALA A 113 -5.44 0.83 -1.65
CA ALA A 113 -6.16 1.13 -2.89
C ALA A 113 -5.45 0.55 -4.11
N GLY A 114 -6.24 0.11 -5.09
CA GLY A 114 -5.69 -0.39 -6.33
C GLY A 114 -6.74 -0.57 -7.41
N VAL A 115 -6.28 -0.57 -8.65
CA VAL A 115 -7.04 -0.89 -9.86
C VAL A 115 -6.29 -1.94 -10.67
N PHE A 116 -7.04 -2.73 -11.46
CA PHE A 116 -6.51 -3.75 -12.33
C PHE A 116 -7.42 -3.92 -13.56
N GLY A 117 -6.86 -4.39 -14.68
CA GLY A 117 -7.64 -4.71 -15.86
C GLY A 117 -8.21 -3.49 -16.59
N LEU A 118 -7.63 -2.31 -16.39
CA LEU A 118 -8.02 -1.10 -17.13
C LEU A 118 -7.47 -1.14 -18.56
N PRO A 119 -8.14 -0.50 -19.53
CA PRO A 119 -7.50 -0.14 -20.78
C PRO A 119 -6.39 0.88 -20.53
N TRP A 120 -5.44 1.02 -21.47
CA TRP A 120 -4.47 2.10 -21.38
C TRP A 120 -5.16 3.45 -21.34
N THR A 121 -4.85 4.23 -20.33
CA THR A 121 -5.36 5.59 -20.14
C THR A 121 -4.36 6.40 -19.37
N LEU A 122 -4.21 7.66 -19.72
CA LEU A 122 -3.49 8.64 -18.92
C LEU A 122 -4.45 9.34 -17.96
N THR A 123 -3.93 9.65 -16.78
CA THR A 123 -4.59 10.55 -15.82
C THR A 123 -4.45 12.01 -16.26
N ASP A 124 -5.12 12.93 -15.58
CA ASP A 124 -4.93 14.37 -15.77
C ASP A 124 -3.49 14.82 -15.50
N ASP A 125 -2.74 14.05 -14.72
CA ASP A 125 -1.33 14.30 -14.44
C ASP A 125 -0.40 13.73 -15.53
N GLY A 126 -0.94 13.16 -16.63
CA GLY A 126 -0.17 12.62 -17.76
C GLY A 126 0.59 11.34 -17.46
N LEU A 127 0.09 10.50 -16.55
CA LEU A 127 0.69 9.23 -16.15
C LEU A 127 -0.27 8.06 -16.44
N GLU A 128 0.31 6.87 -16.68
CA GLU A 128 -0.50 5.66 -16.81
C GLU A 128 -1.30 5.42 -15.51
N THR A 129 -2.60 5.16 -15.68
CA THR A 129 -3.56 5.19 -14.57
C THR A 129 -3.27 4.15 -13.49
N THR A 130 -2.86 2.92 -13.88
CA THR A 130 -2.59 1.86 -12.90
C THR A 130 -1.35 2.17 -12.07
N PHE A 131 -0.28 2.64 -12.71
CA PHE A 131 0.93 3.06 -12.01
C PHE A 131 0.64 4.20 -11.03
N GLN A 132 -0.07 5.24 -11.49
CA GLN A 132 -0.37 6.38 -10.64
C GLN A 132 -1.24 6.00 -9.44
N VAL A 133 -2.35 5.30 -9.66
CA VAL A 133 -3.31 4.97 -8.60
C VAL A 133 -2.73 3.97 -7.60
N ASN A 134 -2.06 2.91 -8.09
CA ASN A 134 -1.62 1.82 -7.22
C ASN A 134 -0.35 2.14 -6.43
N TYR A 135 0.49 3.04 -6.96
CA TYR A 135 1.78 3.35 -6.36
C TYR A 135 2.02 4.84 -6.15
N LEU A 136 2.18 5.62 -7.23
CA LEU A 136 2.74 6.97 -7.15
C LEU A 136 1.95 7.89 -6.21
N SER A 137 0.62 7.92 -6.37
CA SER A 137 -0.26 8.78 -5.58
C SER A 137 -0.32 8.36 -4.12
N GLN A 138 -0.26 7.08 -3.83
CA GLN A 138 -0.24 6.59 -2.46
C GLN A 138 1.10 6.89 -1.78
N TYR A 139 2.22 6.74 -2.52
CA TYR A 139 3.53 7.14 -2.04
C TYR A 139 3.58 8.65 -1.79
N TYR A 140 3.03 9.46 -2.71
CA TYR A 140 2.93 10.92 -2.53
C TYR A 140 2.09 11.31 -1.31
N LEU A 141 0.96 10.65 -1.07
CA LEU A 141 0.17 10.83 0.15
C LEU A 141 1.02 10.56 1.40
N LEU A 142 1.72 9.42 1.42
CA LEU A 142 2.59 9.02 2.54
C LEU A 142 3.68 10.07 2.80
N MET A 143 4.36 10.55 1.76
CA MET A 143 5.42 11.56 1.90
C MET A 143 4.88 12.89 2.46
N ASN A 144 3.72 13.34 2.02
CA ASN A 144 3.12 14.57 2.53
C ASN A 144 2.77 14.50 4.03
N ILE A 145 2.34 13.32 4.52
CA ILE A 145 1.94 13.13 5.92
C ILE A 145 3.05 12.59 6.81
N GLU A 146 4.25 12.32 6.28
CA GLU A 146 5.35 11.67 7.02
C GLU A 146 5.72 12.39 8.32
N LYS A 147 5.64 13.71 8.32
CA LYS A 147 5.98 14.55 9.49
C LYS A 147 5.03 14.36 10.69
N ILE A 148 3.84 13.81 10.47
CA ILE A 148 2.85 13.51 11.53
C ILE A 148 2.72 12.01 11.80
N LEU A 149 3.59 11.18 11.22
CA LEU A 149 3.68 9.79 11.64
C LEU A 149 4.20 9.71 13.08
N ALA A 150 3.55 8.87 13.89
CA ALA A 150 4.05 8.58 15.24
C ALA A 150 5.48 8.00 15.20
N PRO A 151 6.28 8.15 16.26
CA PRO A 151 7.66 7.65 16.29
C PRO A 151 7.79 6.14 15.98
N ASN A 152 6.79 5.36 16.34
CA ASN A 152 6.70 3.91 16.10
C ASN A 152 5.59 3.56 15.08
N ALA A 153 5.28 4.47 14.17
CA ALA A 153 4.27 4.25 13.16
C ALA A 153 4.60 3.07 12.25
N ARG A 154 3.56 2.34 11.83
CA ARG A 154 3.63 1.25 10.86
C ARG A 154 3.01 1.63 9.54
N VAL A 155 3.75 1.41 8.46
CA VAL A 155 3.26 1.61 7.09
C VAL A 155 3.20 0.26 6.39
N VAL A 156 2.07 -0.04 5.76
CA VAL A 156 1.83 -1.31 5.05
C VAL A 156 1.45 -1.03 3.61
N PHE A 157 2.29 -1.48 2.67
CA PHE A 157 1.94 -1.54 1.25
C PHE A 157 1.19 -2.84 0.96
N VAL A 158 -0.05 -2.75 0.47
CA VAL A 158 -0.77 -3.93 -0.01
C VAL A 158 -0.26 -4.30 -1.39
N SER A 159 0.58 -5.32 -1.43
CA SER A 159 1.28 -5.82 -2.60
C SER A 159 0.56 -7.02 -3.26
N SER A 160 1.25 -7.75 -4.11
CA SER A 160 0.76 -8.95 -4.80
C SER A 160 1.93 -9.82 -5.23
N GLU A 161 1.75 -11.14 -5.26
CA GLU A 161 2.70 -12.07 -5.86
C GLU A 161 3.00 -11.78 -7.34
N SER A 162 2.14 -10.97 -7.98
CA SER A 162 2.33 -10.54 -9.38
C SER A 162 3.61 -9.75 -9.62
N HIS A 163 4.23 -9.16 -8.59
CA HIS A 163 5.54 -8.48 -8.69
C HIS A 163 6.65 -9.42 -9.19
N ARG A 164 6.49 -10.75 -9.01
CA ARG A 164 7.45 -11.77 -9.49
C ARG A 164 7.46 -11.92 -11.00
N ASN A 165 6.43 -11.44 -11.69
CA ASN A 165 6.28 -11.60 -13.14
C ASN A 165 6.96 -10.48 -13.94
N ILE A 166 7.74 -9.62 -13.30
CA ILE A 166 8.53 -8.58 -13.96
C ILE A 166 9.90 -9.15 -14.37
N LYS A 167 10.22 -8.95 -15.66
CA LYS A 167 11.52 -9.28 -16.22
C LYS A 167 12.09 -8.02 -16.88
N TRP A 168 12.79 -7.22 -16.11
CA TRP A 168 13.52 -6.07 -16.65
C TRP A 168 14.89 -6.49 -17.16
N SER A 169 15.34 -5.84 -18.25
CA SER A 169 16.70 -5.98 -18.75
C SER A 169 17.71 -5.44 -17.73
N MET A 170 18.97 -5.86 -17.84
CA MET A 170 20.04 -5.28 -17.00
C MET A 170 20.17 -3.77 -17.20
N GLU A 171 19.95 -3.27 -18.39
CA GLU A 171 19.90 -1.85 -18.69
C GLU A 171 18.83 -1.14 -17.86
N ASN A 172 17.59 -1.63 -17.85
CA ASN A 172 16.48 -1.08 -17.07
C ASN A 172 16.71 -1.18 -15.56
N ILE A 173 17.49 -2.15 -15.10
CA ILE A 173 17.86 -2.27 -13.68
C ILE A 173 18.94 -1.25 -13.31
N LEU A 174 19.94 -1.08 -14.17
CA LEU A 174 21.06 -0.16 -13.92
C LEU A 174 20.70 1.30 -14.16
N THR A 175 19.90 1.57 -15.17
CA THR A 175 19.49 2.92 -15.60
C THR A 175 17.97 2.96 -15.85
N PRO A 176 17.14 2.86 -14.80
CA PRO A 176 15.70 2.88 -14.99
C PRO A 176 15.24 4.24 -15.51
N HIS A 177 14.22 4.23 -16.37
CA HIS A 177 13.59 5.42 -16.94
C HIS A 177 12.08 5.41 -16.72
N LYS A 178 11.43 6.58 -16.86
CA LYS A 178 10.01 6.75 -16.51
C LYS A 178 9.07 5.78 -17.23
N ASP A 179 9.39 5.39 -18.46
CA ASP A 179 8.49 4.58 -19.30
C ASP A 179 8.43 3.10 -18.87
N ILE A 180 9.40 2.62 -18.07
CA ILE A 180 9.27 1.29 -17.45
C ILE A 180 8.32 1.29 -16.25
N LEU A 181 8.00 2.47 -15.71
CA LEU A 181 7.09 2.66 -14.57
C LEU A 181 5.69 3.05 -15.04
N SER A 182 5.59 4.15 -15.78
CA SER A 182 4.38 4.67 -16.42
C SER A 182 4.38 4.26 -17.90
N LEU A 183 3.89 3.04 -18.16
CA LEU A 183 4.03 2.40 -19.47
C LEU A 183 3.37 3.22 -20.60
N PRO A 184 4.06 3.46 -21.72
CA PRO A 184 3.47 4.02 -22.93
C PRO A 184 2.48 3.01 -23.55
N GLU A 185 1.62 3.49 -24.45
CA GLU A 185 0.53 2.68 -25.03
C GLU A 185 1.04 1.43 -25.74
N GLU A 186 2.14 1.57 -26.48
CA GLU A 186 2.75 0.51 -27.28
C GLU A 186 3.30 -0.64 -26.45
N GLU A 187 3.70 -0.36 -25.20
CA GLU A 187 4.24 -1.36 -24.30
C GLU A 187 3.24 -1.82 -23.23
N TYR A 188 2.04 -1.27 -23.25
CA TYR A 188 1.05 -1.49 -22.23
C TYR A 188 0.38 -2.85 -22.35
N THR A 189 0.30 -3.53 -21.23
CA THR A 189 -0.75 -4.50 -20.92
C THR A 189 -1.21 -4.25 -19.48
N SER A 190 -2.50 -4.43 -19.21
CA SER A 190 -3.04 -4.21 -17.84
C SER A 190 -2.34 -5.08 -16.79
N ILE A 191 -1.88 -6.28 -17.18
CA ILE A 191 -1.09 -7.17 -16.31
C ILE A 191 0.28 -6.58 -16.04
N ARG A 192 0.99 -6.09 -17.09
CA ARG A 192 2.33 -5.51 -16.93
C ARG A 192 2.30 -4.27 -16.06
N ALA A 193 1.35 -3.35 -16.33
CA ALA A 193 1.17 -2.13 -15.52
C ALA A 193 0.88 -2.46 -14.04
N TYR A 194 0.02 -3.43 -13.78
CA TYR A 194 -0.27 -3.88 -12.42
C TYR A 194 0.98 -4.48 -11.75
N ASN A 195 1.69 -5.40 -12.43
CA ASN A 195 2.90 -6.02 -11.91
C ASN A 195 3.95 -4.98 -11.53
N VAL A 196 4.20 -3.99 -12.43
CA VAL A 196 5.12 -2.87 -12.19
C VAL A 196 4.68 -2.07 -10.96
N SER A 197 3.40 -1.70 -10.86
CA SER A 197 2.90 -0.94 -9.72
C SER A 197 3.12 -1.66 -8.38
N LYS A 198 2.99 -3.01 -8.38
CA LYS A 198 3.21 -3.82 -7.17
C LYS A 198 4.69 -4.01 -6.84
N LEU A 199 5.56 -4.10 -7.85
CA LEU A 199 7.01 -4.08 -7.66
C LEU A 199 7.48 -2.74 -7.06
N CYS A 200 6.98 -1.60 -7.57
CA CYS A 200 7.33 -0.29 -7.04
C CYS A 200 7.00 -0.15 -5.55
N GLY A 201 5.88 -0.71 -5.07
CA GLY A 201 5.54 -0.71 -3.65
C GLY A 201 6.54 -1.49 -2.78
N LEU A 202 7.08 -2.62 -3.27
CA LEU A 202 8.12 -3.39 -2.58
C LEU A 202 9.47 -2.64 -2.56
N LEU A 203 9.85 -2.05 -3.70
CA LEU A 203 11.07 -1.23 -3.77
C LEU A 203 10.98 0.00 -2.85
N ALA A 204 9.80 0.62 -2.76
CA ALA A 204 9.55 1.71 -1.81
C ALA A 204 9.63 1.24 -0.35
N MET A 205 9.17 0.03 -0.04
CA MET A 205 9.32 -0.57 1.30
C MET A 205 10.81 -0.69 1.69
N HIS A 206 11.66 -1.23 0.81
CA HIS A 206 13.10 -1.34 1.09
C HIS A 206 13.77 0.02 1.27
N TYR A 207 13.48 0.98 0.38
CA TYR A 207 13.98 2.35 0.50
C TYR A 207 13.57 3.02 1.81
N LEU A 208 12.29 2.94 2.18
CA LEU A 208 11.77 3.53 3.41
C LEU A 208 12.33 2.81 4.65
N GLY A 209 12.48 1.49 4.61
CA GLY A 209 13.09 0.73 5.69
C GLY A 209 14.51 1.20 5.98
N TYR A 210 15.31 1.48 4.95
CA TYR A 210 16.62 2.08 5.10
C TYR A 210 16.55 3.52 5.61
N ARG A 211 15.71 4.35 5.00
CA ARG A 211 15.58 5.78 5.36
C ARG A 211 15.09 5.97 6.80
N TRP A 212 14.30 5.03 7.31
CA TRP A 212 13.75 5.09 8.67
C TRP A 212 14.56 4.30 9.71
N LEU A 213 15.76 3.84 9.37
CA LEU A 213 16.65 3.24 10.36
C LEU A 213 16.81 4.14 11.58
N ASN A 214 16.71 3.53 12.77
CA ASN A 214 16.83 4.20 14.06
C ASN A 214 15.76 5.29 14.36
N THR A 215 14.70 5.40 13.55
CA THR A 215 13.58 6.33 13.84
C THR A 215 12.45 5.68 14.64
N GLY A 216 12.43 4.36 14.76
CA GLY A 216 11.34 3.58 15.31
C GLY A 216 10.19 3.30 14.35
N LYS A 217 10.08 4.01 13.23
CA LYS A 217 9.07 3.75 12.19
C LYS A 217 9.35 2.44 11.49
N GLN A 218 8.28 1.72 11.15
CA GLN A 218 8.33 0.41 10.52
C GLN A 218 7.57 0.41 9.20
N VAL A 219 8.06 -0.32 8.22
CA VAL A 219 7.38 -0.48 6.93
C VAL A 219 7.34 -1.95 6.53
N PHE A 220 6.20 -2.38 5.99
CA PHE A 220 5.96 -3.74 5.53
C PHE A 220 5.29 -3.75 4.17
N SER A 221 5.42 -4.85 3.47
CA SER A 221 4.56 -5.19 2.34
C SER A 221 3.77 -6.46 2.63
N ALA A 222 2.48 -6.47 2.29
CA ALA A 222 1.58 -7.57 2.59
C ALA A 222 0.86 -8.04 1.33
N HIS A 223 0.93 -9.35 1.03
CA HIS A 223 0.10 -9.97 0.00
C HIS A 223 -1.21 -10.45 0.62
N PRO A 224 -2.37 -9.95 0.16
CA PRO A 224 -3.68 -10.32 0.71
C PRO A 224 -4.12 -11.75 0.34
N GLY A 225 -3.39 -12.41 -0.55
CA GLY A 225 -3.74 -13.71 -1.13
C GLY A 225 -4.14 -13.59 -2.58
N SER A 226 -4.16 -14.74 -3.27
CA SER A 226 -4.54 -14.83 -4.67
C SER A 226 -6.05 -15.08 -4.82
N PHE A 227 -6.63 -14.65 -5.94
CA PHE A 227 -8.03 -14.88 -6.30
C PHE A 227 -9.06 -14.39 -5.27
N VAL A 228 -8.81 -13.24 -4.64
CA VAL A 228 -9.80 -12.63 -3.74
C VAL A 228 -10.93 -11.99 -4.54
N LYS A 229 -12.18 -12.38 -4.29
CA LYS A 229 -13.35 -11.79 -4.97
C LYS A 229 -13.59 -10.36 -4.47
N THR A 230 -12.98 -9.40 -5.17
CA THR A 230 -13.20 -7.97 -4.94
C THR A 230 -13.60 -7.29 -6.24
N ASN A 231 -14.03 -6.03 -6.16
CA ASN A 231 -14.30 -5.21 -7.35
C ASN A 231 -13.04 -4.84 -8.17
N LEU A 232 -11.87 -5.35 -7.79
CA LEU A 232 -10.59 -5.08 -8.45
C LEU A 232 -10.61 -5.53 -9.92
N CYS A 233 -11.20 -6.68 -10.23
CA CYS A 233 -11.23 -7.30 -11.56
C CYS A 233 -12.52 -7.04 -12.35
N ARG A 234 -13.39 -6.16 -11.88
CA ARG A 234 -14.71 -5.89 -12.48
C ARG A 234 -14.71 -5.49 -13.95
N ASN A 235 -13.57 -5.02 -14.45
CA ASN A 235 -13.44 -4.53 -15.82
C ASN A 235 -12.94 -5.61 -16.80
N TRP A 236 -12.72 -6.84 -16.34
CA TRP A 236 -12.14 -7.90 -17.18
C TRP A 236 -12.90 -9.22 -17.06
N TRP A 237 -13.85 -9.46 -18.00
CA TRP A 237 -14.72 -10.62 -18.01
C TRP A 237 -13.98 -11.97 -18.09
N VAL A 238 -12.82 -12.02 -18.76
CA VAL A 238 -11.96 -13.22 -18.83
C VAL A 238 -11.45 -13.61 -17.45
N TYR A 239 -11.16 -12.63 -16.60
CA TYR A 239 -10.71 -12.87 -15.25
C TYR A 239 -11.86 -13.37 -14.35
N GLU A 240 -13.09 -12.90 -14.57
CA GLU A 240 -14.26 -13.42 -13.86
C GLU A 240 -14.51 -14.89 -14.20
N ALA A 241 -14.36 -15.29 -15.46
CA ALA A 241 -14.50 -16.69 -15.88
C ALA A 241 -13.40 -17.56 -15.27
N LEU A 242 -12.14 -17.11 -15.32
CA LEU A 242 -11.00 -17.79 -14.69
C LEU A 242 -11.18 -17.87 -13.17
N TYR A 243 -11.61 -16.77 -12.56
CA TYR A 243 -11.89 -16.70 -11.14
C TYR A 243 -12.94 -17.73 -10.71
N THR A 244 -14.02 -17.86 -11.46
CA THR A 244 -15.10 -18.82 -11.17
C THR A 244 -14.59 -20.26 -11.14
N SER A 245 -13.65 -20.62 -12.01
CA SER A 245 -13.01 -21.93 -12.03
C SER A 245 -12.05 -22.16 -10.83
N MET A 246 -11.52 -21.10 -10.26
CA MET A 246 -10.55 -21.14 -9.14
C MET A 246 -11.21 -20.90 -7.76
N LEU A 247 -12.53 -20.75 -7.69
CA LEU A 247 -13.28 -20.47 -6.46
C LEU A 247 -12.90 -21.37 -5.27
N PRO A 248 -12.68 -22.70 -5.43
CA PRO A 248 -12.30 -23.56 -4.30
C PRO A 248 -10.95 -23.18 -3.65
N PHE A 249 -10.10 -22.45 -4.38
CA PHE A 249 -8.76 -22.02 -3.94
C PHE A 249 -8.69 -20.52 -3.62
N SER A 250 -9.82 -19.82 -3.67
CA SER A 250 -9.88 -18.38 -3.44
C SER A 250 -10.00 -18.06 -1.95
N LYS A 251 -9.34 -16.98 -1.52
CA LYS A 251 -9.53 -16.42 -0.18
C LYS A 251 -10.79 -15.58 -0.09
N SER A 252 -11.47 -15.67 1.04
CA SER A 252 -12.52 -14.72 1.39
C SER A 252 -11.92 -13.32 1.64
N ILE A 253 -12.74 -12.27 1.53
CA ILE A 253 -12.31 -10.90 1.86
C ILE A 253 -11.80 -10.80 3.31
N ARG A 254 -12.42 -11.55 4.24
CA ARG A 254 -11.99 -11.62 5.64
C ARG A 254 -10.58 -12.19 5.79
N GLN A 255 -10.27 -13.24 5.03
CA GLN A 255 -8.92 -13.82 5.01
C GLN A 255 -7.91 -12.94 4.25
N ALA A 256 -8.35 -12.24 3.20
CA ALA A 256 -7.48 -11.33 2.45
C ALA A 256 -7.04 -10.11 3.27
N ALA A 257 -7.87 -9.64 4.18
CA ALA A 257 -7.54 -8.53 5.07
C ALA A 257 -6.62 -8.94 6.23
N SER A 258 -6.41 -10.24 6.48
CA SER A 258 -5.62 -10.72 7.63
C SER A 258 -4.16 -10.31 7.58
N THR A 259 -3.46 -10.57 6.46
CA THR A 259 -2.02 -10.28 6.35
C THR A 259 -1.71 -8.77 6.44
N PRO A 260 -2.42 -7.86 5.74
CA PRO A 260 -2.24 -6.43 5.95
C PRO A 260 -2.48 -5.99 7.39
N LEU A 261 -3.50 -6.53 8.08
CA LEU A 261 -3.76 -6.20 9.47
C LEU A 261 -2.71 -6.80 10.41
N TYR A 262 -2.22 -8.01 10.15
CA TYR A 262 -1.11 -8.61 10.89
C TYR A 262 0.13 -7.70 10.84
N CYS A 263 0.52 -7.24 9.65
CA CYS A 263 1.62 -6.30 9.48
C CYS A 263 1.37 -4.96 10.22
N ALA A 264 0.12 -4.50 10.20
CA ALA A 264 -0.26 -3.22 10.80
C ALA A 264 -0.31 -3.26 12.33
N THR A 265 -0.65 -4.41 12.95
CA THR A 265 -1.08 -4.44 14.36
C THR A 265 -0.41 -5.48 15.24
N SER A 266 0.20 -6.56 14.66
CA SER A 266 0.76 -7.62 15.50
C SER A 266 1.93 -7.13 16.36
N PRO A 267 1.92 -7.41 17.67
CA PRO A 267 3.06 -7.12 18.54
C PRO A 267 4.30 -7.95 18.18
N ASP A 268 4.15 -9.11 17.52
CA ASP A 268 5.25 -9.97 17.10
C ASP A 268 6.20 -9.30 16.10
N LEU A 269 5.73 -8.22 15.47
CA LEU A 269 6.49 -7.47 14.46
C LEU A 269 7.17 -6.21 15.02
N GLU A 270 7.11 -6.00 16.33
CA GLU A 270 7.76 -4.85 16.95
C GLU A 270 9.28 -4.90 16.73
N GLY A 271 9.86 -3.78 16.27
CA GLY A 271 11.29 -3.68 15.95
C GLY A 271 11.68 -4.26 14.58
N LEU A 272 10.77 -4.94 13.88
CA LEU A 272 11.01 -5.44 12.52
C LEU A 272 10.56 -4.41 11.48
N SER A 273 11.25 -4.36 10.34
CA SER A 273 10.90 -3.44 9.23
C SER A 273 11.43 -3.97 7.90
N ALA A 274 10.92 -3.42 6.79
CA ALA A 274 11.31 -3.76 5.42
C ALA A 274 11.16 -5.26 5.08
N LEU A 275 10.05 -5.86 5.51
CA LEU A 275 9.76 -7.29 5.33
C LEU A 275 8.45 -7.50 4.55
N TYR A 276 8.43 -8.57 3.77
CA TYR A 276 7.28 -9.00 2.99
C TYR A 276 6.57 -10.18 3.65
N TYR A 277 5.23 -10.08 3.73
CA TYR A 277 4.37 -11.08 4.37
C TYR A 277 3.29 -11.59 3.43
N LYS A 278 3.01 -12.89 3.55
CA LYS A 278 1.93 -13.60 2.91
C LYS A 278 1.35 -14.61 3.90
N ASP A 279 0.04 -14.71 3.98
CA ASP A 279 -0.66 -15.64 4.89
C ASP A 279 -0.28 -15.43 6.38
N CYS A 280 0.04 -14.19 6.77
CA CYS A 280 0.58 -13.79 8.08
C CYS A 280 1.96 -14.38 8.40
N GLU A 281 2.66 -14.90 7.41
CA GLU A 281 4.01 -15.44 7.54
C GLU A 281 5.00 -14.61 6.72
N ARG A 282 6.23 -14.45 7.24
CA ARG A 282 7.32 -13.83 6.49
C ARG A 282 7.67 -14.70 5.30
N CYS A 283 7.83 -14.09 4.14
CA CYS A 283 8.31 -14.77 2.95
C CYS A 283 9.23 -13.86 2.12
N ASP A 284 10.04 -14.49 1.28
CA ASP A 284 10.90 -13.77 0.36
C ASP A 284 10.09 -13.15 -0.78
N GLU A 285 10.39 -11.94 -1.14
CA GLU A 285 9.97 -11.29 -2.37
C GLU A 285 10.84 -11.73 -3.57
N SER A 286 10.56 -11.22 -4.77
CA SER A 286 11.40 -11.49 -5.95
C SER A 286 12.81 -10.89 -5.79
N GLU A 287 13.81 -11.49 -6.47
CA GLU A 287 15.18 -10.96 -6.49
C GLU A 287 15.22 -9.48 -6.95
N LEU A 288 14.38 -9.13 -7.94
CA LEU A 288 14.28 -7.76 -8.41
C LEU A 288 13.77 -6.80 -7.32
N ALA A 289 12.80 -7.23 -6.51
CA ALA A 289 12.27 -6.44 -5.39
C ALA A 289 13.32 -6.27 -4.27
N ARG A 290 14.18 -7.26 -4.05
CA ARG A 290 15.29 -7.22 -3.07
C ARG A 290 16.51 -6.44 -3.54
N ASN A 291 16.53 -5.97 -4.79
CA ASN A 291 17.65 -5.19 -5.31
C ASN A 291 17.68 -3.80 -4.67
N PHE A 292 18.56 -3.66 -3.68
CA PHE A 292 18.71 -2.45 -2.88
C PHE A 292 19.04 -1.22 -3.74
N HIS A 293 20.02 -1.34 -4.65
CA HIS A 293 20.38 -0.23 -5.54
C HIS A 293 19.23 0.20 -6.45
N LEU A 294 18.46 -0.77 -6.95
CA LEU A 294 17.28 -0.48 -7.75
C LEU A 294 16.22 0.28 -6.91
N SER A 295 16.07 -0.06 -5.62
CA SER A 295 15.10 0.64 -4.76
C SER A 295 15.39 2.14 -4.68
N PHE A 296 16.65 2.55 -4.56
CA PHE A 296 17.04 3.97 -4.57
C PHE A 296 16.80 4.64 -5.92
N ARG A 297 17.23 4.00 -7.02
CA ARG A 297 17.02 4.55 -8.37
C ARG A 297 15.56 4.74 -8.72
N ILE A 298 14.70 3.79 -8.32
CA ILE A 298 13.25 3.91 -8.53
C ILE A 298 12.67 5.03 -7.66
N GLN A 299 13.20 5.26 -6.46
CA GLN A 299 12.76 6.39 -5.64
C GLN A 299 13.21 7.73 -6.20
N ASP A 300 14.45 7.86 -6.68
CA ASP A 300 14.90 9.07 -7.37
C ASP A 300 14.00 9.40 -8.56
N LEU A 301 13.69 8.38 -9.38
CA LEU A 301 12.79 8.53 -10.52
C LEU A 301 11.34 8.88 -10.08
N THR A 302 10.88 8.33 -8.97
CA THR A 302 9.59 8.66 -8.37
C THR A 302 9.54 10.13 -7.93
N TYR A 303 10.58 10.63 -7.28
CA TYR A 303 10.69 12.05 -6.89
C TYR A 303 10.75 12.97 -8.12
N ASP A 304 11.50 12.61 -9.16
CA ASP A 304 11.55 13.37 -10.41
C ASP A 304 10.18 13.45 -11.08
N LEU A 305 9.47 12.31 -11.16
CA LEU A 305 8.10 12.27 -11.69
C LEU A 305 7.11 13.15 -10.90
N LEU A 306 7.21 13.17 -9.57
CA LEU A 306 6.37 14.02 -8.72
C LEU A 306 6.74 15.49 -8.88
N ARG A 307 8.04 15.82 -8.81
CA ARG A 307 8.54 17.19 -8.94
C ARG A 307 8.10 17.82 -10.27
N ASP A 308 8.30 17.14 -11.37
CA ASP A 308 7.97 17.65 -12.72
C ASP A 308 6.48 18.01 -12.85
N ARG A 309 5.60 17.28 -12.14
CA ARG A 309 4.15 17.49 -12.19
C ARG A 309 3.64 18.52 -11.17
N ILE A 310 4.26 18.56 -10.02
CA ILE A 310 3.93 19.55 -8.99
C ILE A 310 4.43 20.94 -9.42
N LEU A 311 5.65 21.03 -9.99
CA LEU A 311 6.23 22.28 -10.46
C LEU A 311 5.57 22.81 -11.75
N SER A 312 4.94 21.96 -12.54
CA SER A 312 4.18 22.38 -13.72
C SER A 312 2.79 22.93 -13.39
N SER A 313 2.29 22.77 -12.17
CA SER A 313 1.07 23.40 -11.71
C SER A 313 1.38 24.79 -11.12
N ASP A 314 0.55 25.80 -11.41
CA ASP A 314 0.75 27.20 -10.96
C ASP A 314 0.88 27.37 -9.42
N GLU A 315 0.57 26.34 -8.64
CA GLU A 315 0.81 26.26 -7.19
C GLU A 315 2.27 25.92 -6.82
N ALA A 316 3.08 25.52 -7.77
CA ALA A 316 4.46 25.08 -7.55
C ALA A 316 5.42 26.19 -7.12
N THR A 317 5.11 27.45 -7.42
CA THR A 317 5.93 28.60 -7.05
C THR A 317 5.97 28.82 -5.52
N GLN A 318 5.02 28.26 -4.76
CA GLN A 318 5.00 28.33 -3.29
C GLN A 318 5.67 27.10 -2.62
N VAL A 319 5.69 25.92 -3.30
CA VAL A 319 6.23 24.68 -2.73
C VAL A 319 7.77 24.67 -2.75
N SER A 320 8.41 25.40 -3.67
CA SER A 320 9.89 25.48 -3.75
C SER A 320 10.56 26.10 -2.50
N LYS A 321 9.77 26.66 -1.57
CA LYS A 321 10.26 27.29 -0.33
C LYS A 321 10.00 26.46 0.95
N SER A 322 9.29 25.34 0.88
CA SER A 322 8.89 24.60 2.08
C SER A 322 9.17 23.09 2.08
N THR A 323 9.73 22.56 1.00
CA THR A 323 10.11 21.15 0.94
C THR A 323 11.61 21.00 0.83
N ASP A 324 12.29 21.03 1.98
CA ASP A 324 13.60 20.40 2.14
C ASP A 324 13.42 18.89 1.99
N TYR A 325 13.24 18.41 0.76
CA TYR A 325 13.54 17.01 0.44
C TYR A 325 15.06 16.89 0.51
N PRO A 326 15.62 16.01 1.36
CA PRO A 326 17.05 15.83 1.39
C PRO A 326 17.48 15.35 -0.01
N VAL A 327 18.10 16.26 -0.76
CA VAL A 327 18.85 15.91 -1.97
C VAL A 327 20.01 15.08 -1.48
N HIS A 328 19.95 13.78 -1.67
CA HIS A 328 21.11 12.94 -1.41
C HIS A 328 22.23 13.34 -2.35
N ASP A 329 23.33 13.79 -1.77
CA ASP A 329 24.58 14.05 -2.49
C ASP A 329 24.91 12.82 -3.36
N LYS A 330 25.03 13.03 -4.67
CA LYS A 330 25.28 12.00 -5.68
C LYS A 330 26.67 11.35 -5.59
N HIS A 331 27.45 11.62 -4.53
CA HIS A 331 28.82 11.14 -4.39
C HIS A 331 29.09 10.51 -3.04
N SER A 332 29.63 9.29 -3.11
CA SER A 332 30.22 8.44 -2.05
C SER A 332 29.25 7.58 -1.23
N MET A 333 28.91 6.42 -1.75
CA MET A 333 28.66 5.25 -0.92
C MET A 333 29.71 4.19 -1.30
N ASP A 334 30.64 3.92 -0.39
CA ASP A 334 31.53 2.76 -0.49
C ASP A 334 30.72 1.48 -0.31
N ASP A 335 30.78 0.60 -1.33
CA ASP A 335 30.01 -0.65 -1.46
C ASP A 335 30.19 -1.67 -0.32
N ASN A 336 31.20 -1.51 0.54
CA ASN A 336 31.60 -2.53 1.50
C ASN A 336 30.97 -2.42 2.90
N THR A 337 30.31 -1.31 3.25
CA THR A 337 29.79 -1.12 4.62
C THR A 337 28.32 -1.56 4.78
N LEU A 338 27.61 -1.77 3.69
CA LEU A 338 26.15 -2.03 3.70
C LEU A 338 25.76 -3.50 3.77
N ILE A 339 26.65 -4.41 3.40
CA ILE A 339 26.33 -5.87 3.32
C ILE A 339 26.30 -6.53 4.70
N SER A 340 27.00 -6.00 5.71
CA SER A 340 27.13 -6.66 7.02
C SER A 340 25.93 -6.52 7.95
N ASN A 341 25.02 -5.58 7.70
CA ASN A 341 23.90 -5.28 8.62
C ASN A 341 22.55 -5.92 8.22
N TYR A 342 22.49 -6.63 7.09
CA TYR A 342 21.26 -7.28 6.60
C TYR A 342 21.29 -8.82 6.59
N SER A 343 22.38 -9.44 7.09
CA SER A 343 22.51 -10.90 7.24
C SER A 343 22.43 -11.30 8.72
N GLY A 344 21.25 -11.14 9.27
CA GLY A 344 20.88 -11.60 10.61
C GLY A 344 19.45 -12.10 10.63
#